data_fd9d7dc74d1617fa3d4848565f0e4cff
#
_entry.id   fd9d7dc74d1617fa3d4848565f0e4cff
#
_cell.length_a   1.000
_cell.length_b   1.000
_cell.length_c   1.000
_cell.angle_alpha   90.00
_cell.angle_beta   90.00
_cell.angle_gamma   90.00
#
_symmetry.space_group_name_H-M   'P 1'
#
loop_
_entity.id
_entity.type
_entity.pdbx_description
1 polymer ?
#
loop_
_entity_poly.entity_id
_entity_poly.type
_entity_poly.pdbx_seq_one_letter_code
_entity_poly.pdbx_strand_id
1 'polypeptide(L)'
;MPASDEGGRSIAAVDRDAILGAVASLREDGVRLLSDLVRSPSLLGQEGPAQDLMERIFRDMGLEVDRFAIDEEALKAQPGWSPSLISYEGRENVVGVHTPRRATGKSLILNGHIDVVPTGPEELWSAPPFEPVVRDGRLYGRGAGDMKAGIAAYVMAFKALQSLGVQPAAPVYLQSVVEEECTGNGALACVARGYKADAAVIPEPFNHTLQIAQIGVIRCELEVTGRPAHVLDTGAGLNAIEAAFRVLKHLKALESAWNHPDGRHPAYAHHHHPYNLNVGHIDGGEWASSVPTRCRMELRFGFPPGRAAAEVSAEIERAVAEACRGDSDLKGIDARVVFRGFQAEGCTLDPDHPMLEALDAAHRSIFGTPAPKLAQTCTTDVRNFVLYGDTPATCYGPEAERIHGIDESVSLDSMAKVTAVLALFMADWCGLESIDP
;
A
#
# COMPACT_ATOMS: atom_id res chain seq x y z
N MET A 1 0.16 -38.97 48.79
CA MET A 1 -0.85 -38.93 47.75
C MET A 1 -0.42 -37.86 46.75
N PRO A 2 -0.04 -38.20 45.54
CA PRO A 2 0.27 -37.20 44.54
C PRO A 2 -1.05 -36.68 43.94
N ALA A 3 -1.15 -35.37 43.79
CA ALA A 3 -2.24 -34.68 43.12
C ALA A 3 -2.29 -35.11 41.66
N SER A 4 -3.47 -35.56 41.24
CA SER A 4 -3.80 -35.87 39.85
C SER A 4 -3.68 -34.63 38.97
N ASP A 5 -2.81 -34.69 38.00
CA ASP A 5 -2.71 -33.76 36.86
C ASP A 5 -3.93 -34.08 35.95
N GLU A 6 -5.00 -33.28 36.05
CA GLU A 6 -6.17 -33.44 35.21
C GLU A 6 -6.05 -32.56 33.96
N GLY A 7 -5.83 -33.22 32.83
CA GLY A 7 -6.57 -32.93 31.59
C GLY A 7 -6.07 -31.82 30.70
N GLY A 8 -4.83 -31.79 30.32
CA GLY A 8 -4.45 -31.20 29.05
C GLY A 8 -4.89 -32.13 27.90
N ARG A 9 -6.08 -31.91 27.28
CA ARG A 9 -6.36 -32.50 25.97
C ARG A 9 -5.31 -31.97 25.01
N SER A 10 -4.39 -32.86 24.59
CA SER A 10 -3.51 -32.65 23.48
C SER A 10 -4.38 -32.12 22.30
N ILE A 11 -4.14 -30.89 21.84
CA ILE A 11 -4.70 -30.43 20.59
C ILE A 11 -4.25 -31.47 19.58
N ALA A 12 -5.16 -32.28 19.02
CA ALA A 12 -4.86 -33.11 17.87
C ALA A 12 -4.32 -32.12 16.83
N ALA A 13 -3.07 -32.31 16.42
CA ALA A 13 -2.41 -31.35 15.53
C ALA A 13 -3.32 -31.13 14.34
N VAL A 14 -3.85 -29.88 14.22
CA VAL A 14 -4.63 -29.50 13.03
C VAL A 14 -3.63 -29.64 11.89
N ASP A 15 -3.85 -30.64 11.05
CA ASP A 15 -2.97 -30.92 9.95
C ASP A 15 -3.21 -29.92 8.80
N ARG A 16 -2.25 -29.85 7.94
CA ARG A 16 -2.28 -28.97 6.77
C ARG A 16 -3.51 -29.20 5.89
N ASP A 17 -3.91 -30.45 5.68
CA ASP A 17 -5.02 -30.80 4.80
C ASP A 17 -6.35 -30.32 5.37
N ALA A 18 -6.50 -30.34 6.71
CA ALA A 18 -7.65 -29.75 7.39
C ALA A 18 -7.71 -28.22 7.16
N ILE A 19 -6.57 -27.50 7.27
CA ILE A 19 -6.52 -26.05 6.99
C ILE A 19 -6.91 -25.76 5.53
N LEU A 20 -6.36 -26.52 4.59
CA LEU A 20 -6.68 -26.36 3.16
C LEU A 20 -8.15 -26.67 2.87
N GLY A 21 -8.72 -27.70 3.50
CA GLY A 21 -10.14 -28.02 3.43
C GLY A 21 -11.03 -26.90 3.96
N ALA A 22 -10.66 -26.30 5.10
CA ALA A 22 -11.37 -25.16 5.67
C ALA A 22 -11.31 -23.92 4.76
N VAL A 23 -10.15 -23.59 4.21
CA VAL A 23 -10.01 -22.49 3.23
C VAL A 23 -10.86 -22.75 1.99
N ALA A 24 -10.85 -23.97 1.46
CA ALA A 24 -11.65 -24.32 0.28
C ALA A 24 -13.16 -24.18 0.56
N SER A 25 -13.63 -24.53 1.75
CA SER A 25 -15.04 -24.38 2.14
C SER A 25 -15.49 -22.92 2.24
N LEU A 26 -14.56 -21.97 2.52
CA LEU A 26 -14.83 -20.53 2.64
C LEU A 26 -14.62 -19.75 1.34
N ARG A 27 -14.33 -20.43 0.21
CA ARG A 27 -14.02 -19.74 -1.07
C ARG A 27 -15.13 -18.79 -1.51
N GLU A 28 -16.38 -19.22 -1.46
CA GLU A 28 -17.52 -18.38 -1.84
C GLU A 28 -17.74 -17.22 -0.88
N ASP A 29 -17.50 -17.44 0.42
CA ASP A 29 -17.56 -16.38 1.43
C ASP A 29 -16.51 -15.31 1.16
N GLY A 30 -15.31 -15.70 0.77
CA GLY A 30 -14.25 -14.79 0.34
C GLY A 30 -14.64 -13.96 -0.88
N VAL A 31 -15.26 -14.56 -1.89
CA VAL A 31 -15.75 -13.84 -3.07
C VAL A 31 -16.88 -12.87 -2.69
N ARG A 32 -17.78 -13.26 -1.79
CA ARG A 32 -18.84 -12.37 -1.28
C ARG A 32 -18.24 -11.18 -0.52
N LEU A 33 -17.31 -11.44 0.39
CA LEU A 33 -16.63 -10.39 1.14
C LEU A 33 -15.93 -9.39 0.20
N LEU A 34 -15.14 -9.88 -0.75
CA LEU A 34 -14.49 -9.02 -1.74
C LEU A 34 -15.52 -8.20 -2.53
N SER A 35 -16.62 -8.83 -2.95
CA SER A 35 -17.69 -8.14 -3.68
C SER A 35 -18.32 -7.02 -2.83
N ASP A 36 -18.54 -7.24 -1.53
CA ASP A 36 -19.11 -6.25 -0.63
C ASP A 36 -18.13 -5.10 -0.36
N LEU A 37 -16.83 -5.39 -0.25
CA LEU A 37 -15.79 -4.38 -0.15
C LEU A 37 -15.69 -3.52 -1.42
N VAL A 38 -15.79 -4.12 -2.61
CA VAL A 38 -15.79 -3.36 -3.88
C VAL A 38 -17.04 -2.49 -4.01
N ARG A 39 -18.24 -2.98 -3.59
CA ARG A 39 -19.48 -2.18 -3.57
C ARG A 39 -19.45 -0.99 -2.61
N SER A 40 -18.50 -0.98 -1.66
CA SER A 40 -18.30 0.14 -0.76
C SER A 40 -17.21 1.05 -1.34
N PRO A 41 -17.55 2.11 -2.10
CA PRO A 41 -16.57 3.05 -2.60
C PRO A 41 -15.77 3.61 -1.43
N SER A 42 -14.46 3.61 -1.56
CA SER A 42 -13.56 4.09 -0.53
C SER A 42 -12.49 4.99 -1.16
N LEU A 43 -12.94 5.87 -2.04
CA LEU A 43 -12.13 6.96 -2.56
C LEU A 43 -11.66 7.85 -1.39
N LEU A 44 -10.59 8.60 -1.61
CA LEU A 44 -10.05 9.52 -0.61
C LEU A 44 -11.15 10.39 0.03
N GLY A 45 -11.34 10.24 1.34
CA GLY A 45 -12.39 10.92 2.11
C GLY A 45 -13.76 10.22 2.10
N GLN A 46 -13.89 9.05 1.49
CA GLN A 46 -15.12 8.26 1.41
C GLN A 46 -14.97 6.85 2.02
N GLU A 47 -13.95 6.63 2.84
CA GLU A 47 -13.57 5.31 3.36
C GLU A 47 -14.53 4.79 4.45
N GLY A 48 -15.30 5.70 5.09
CA GLY A 48 -16.16 5.38 6.24
C GLY A 48 -17.05 4.15 6.07
N PRO A 49 -17.89 4.03 5.02
CA PRO A 49 -18.76 2.86 4.81
C PRO A 49 -18.00 1.53 4.69
N ALA A 50 -16.81 1.54 4.07
CA ALA A 50 -15.96 0.35 3.97
C ALA A 50 -15.35 -0.01 5.33
N GLN A 51 -14.95 0.99 6.13
CA GLN A 51 -14.48 0.76 7.51
C GLN A 51 -15.60 0.29 8.43
N ASP A 52 -16.84 0.76 8.26
CA ASP A 52 -18.02 0.22 8.98
C ASP A 52 -18.25 -1.26 8.68
N LEU A 53 -18.00 -1.68 7.43
CA LEU A 53 -18.06 -3.09 7.04
C LEU A 53 -16.94 -3.88 7.73
N MET A 54 -15.70 -3.38 7.72
CA MET A 54 -14.56 -4.05 8.37
C MET A 54 -14.75 -4.16 9.88
N GLU A 55 -15.26 -3.14 10.55
CA GLU A 55 -15.58 -3.19 11.97
C GLU A 55 -16.58 -4.30 12.30
N ARG A 56 -17.66 -4.41 11.53
CA ARG A 56 -18.66 -5.50 11.70
C ARG A 56 -18.02 -6.87 11.52
N ILE A 57 -17.20 -7.05 10.46
CA ILE A 57 -16.54 -8.31 10.17
C ILE A 57 -15.63 -8.73 11.33
N PHE A 58 -14.81 -7.83 11.86
CA PHE A 58 -13.92 -8.14 12.96
C PHE A 58 -14.67 -8.46 14.25
N ARG A 59 -15.79 -7.77 14.54
CA ARG A 59 -16.68 -8.12 15.66
C ARG A 59 -17.33 -9.48 15.49
N ASP A 60 -17.83 -9.81 14.29
CA ASP A 60 -18.44 -11.09 13.98
C ASP A 60 -17.43 -12.25 14.08
N MET A 61 -16.15 -11.98 13.93
CA MET A 61 -15.05 -12.92 14.16
C MET A 61 -14.67 -13.04 15.64
N GLY A 62 -15.34 -12.32 16.55
CA GLY A 62 -15.04 -12.32 17.98
C GLY A 62 -13.74 -11.59 18.34
N LEU A 63 -13.21 -10.74 17.47
CA LEU A 63 -12.04 -9.94 17.75
C LEU A 63 -12.41 -8.69 18.58
N GLU A 64 -11.51 -8.24 19.43
CA GLU A 64 -11.59 -6.91 19.99
C GLU A 64 -11.34 -5.90 18.87
N VAL A 65 -12.19 -4.85 18.77
CA VAL A 65 -12.07 -3.87 17.70
C VAL A 65 -11.58 -2.54 18.26
N ASP A 66 -10.44 -2.10 17.78
CA ASP A 66 -9.89 -0.77 18.01
C ASP A 66 -10.14 0.08 16.76
N ARG A 67 -11.19 0.92 16.81
CA ARG A 67 -11.48 1.92 15.77
C ARG A 67 -11.02 3.28 16.28
N PHE A 68 -10.16 3.96 15.52
CA PHE A 68 -9.58 5.21 15.96
C PHE A 68 -9.34 6.20 14.82
N ALA A 69 -9.57 7.48 15.11
CA ALA A 69 -9.25 8.59 14.22
C ALA A 69 -7.74 8.82 14.17
N ILE A 70 -7.26 9.28 13.01
CA ILE A 70 -5.86 9.71 12.85
C ILE A 70 -5.70 11.09 13.49
N ASP A 71 -4.89 11.17 14.54
CA ASP A 71 -4.44 12.44 15.14
C ASP A 71 -3.29 13.01 14.30
N GLU A 72 -3.62 13.91 13.39
CA GLU A 72 -2.66 14.50 12.48
C GLU A 72 -1.56 15.29 13.22
N GLU A 73 -1.90 16.00 14.28
CA GLU A 73 -0.92 16.80 15.03
C GLU A 73 0.09 15.92 15.76
N ALA A 74 -0.37 14.82 16.36
CA ALA A 74 0.52 13.83 16.95
C ALA A 74 1.35 13.11 15.90
N LEU A 75 0.77 12.84 14.71
CA LEU A 75 1.42 12.12 13.64
C LEU A 75 2.51 12.96 12.94
N LYS A 76 2.34 14.28 12.84
CA LYS A 76 3.37 15.21 12.32
C LYS A 76 4.71 15.13 13.04
N ALA A 77 4.70 14.72 14.31
CA ALA A 77 5.91 14.53 15.10
C ALA A 77 6.62 13.20 14.84
N GLN A 78 5.97 12.28 14.12
CA GLN A 78 6.54 10.95 13.83
C GLN A 78 7.43 10.99 12.59
N PRO A 79 8.57 10.28 12.59
CA PRO A 79 9.31 10.04 11.37
C PRO A 79 8.41 9.27 10.39
N GLY A 80 8.54 9.58 9.09
CA GLY A 80 7.73 8.95 8.04
C GLY A 80 6.38 9.63 7.75
N TRP A 81 6.02 10.66 8.52
CA TRP A 81 4.82 11.43 8.22
C TRP A 81 4.89 12.10 6.83
N SER A 82 3.78 12.07 6.15
CA SER A 82 3.58 12.74 4.86
C SER A 82 2.48 13.79 4.96
N PRO A 83 2.60 14.98 4.32
CA PRO A 83 1.54 15.99 4.31
C PRO A 83 0.23 15.43 3.75
N SER A 84 -0.86 15.50 4.51
CA SER A 84 -2.18 15.03 4.07
C SER A 84 -2.69 15.84 2.90
N LEU A 85 -3.48 15.20 2.03
CA LEU A 85 -4.15 15.87 0.90
C LEU A 85 -5.46 16.52 1.34
N ILE A 86 -6.16 15.93 2.31
CA ILE A 86 -7.43 16.39 2.88
C ILE A 86 -7.43 16.18 4.39
N SER A 87 -8.41 16.75 5.09
CA SER A 87 -8.61 16.55 6.54
C SER A 87 -8.85 15.09 6.90
N TYR A 88 -8.39 14.67 8.08
CA TYR A 88 -8.70 13.36 8.67
C TYR A 88 -10.03 13.31 9.44
N GLU A 89 -10.80 14.38 9.46
CA GLU A 89 -12.11 14.39 10.12
C GLU A 89 -13.03 13.29 9.56
N GLY A 90 -13.48 12.37 10.44
CA GLY A 90 -14.34 11.25 10.07
C GLY A 90 -13.61 10.10 9.34
N ARG A 91 -12.31 10.13 9.25
CA ARG A 91 -11.49 9.09 8.60
C ARG A 91 -10.73 8.31 9.67
N GLU A 92 -11.05 7.05 9.79
CA GLU A 92 -10.61 6.20 10.90
C GLU A 92 -9.97 4.91 10.39
N ASN A 93 -8.96 4.43 11.12
CA ASN A 93 -8.47 3.07 10.96
C ASN A 93 -9.33 2.10 11.80
N VAL A 94 -9.40 0.85 11.36
CA VAL A 94 -10.05 -0.23 12.10
C VAL A 94 -9.09 -1.39 12.26
N VAL A 95 -8.83 -1.80 13.51
CA VAL A 95 -7.95 -2.92 13.83
C VAL A 95 -8.73 -3.98 14.60
N GLY A 96 -8.77 -5.19 14.06
CA GLY A 96 -9.24 -6.38 14.76
C GLY A 96 -8.08 -6.98 15.55
N VAL A 97 -8.21 -7.04 16.88
CA VAL A 97 -7.17 -7.49 17.79
C VAL A 97 -7.52 -8.89 18.30
N HIS A 98 -6.67 -9.85 17.98
CA HIS A 98 -6.69 -11.19 18.57
C HIS A 98 -5.68 -11.28 19.71
N THR A 99 -6.16 -11.61 20.91
CA THR A 99 -5.33 -11.88 22.08
C THR A 99 -5.43 -13.37 22.41
N PRO A 100 -4.32 -14.13 22.36
CA PRO A 100 -4.34 -15.54 22.72
C PRO A 100 -4.54 -15.72 24.22
N ARG A 101 -5.05 -16.88 24.64
CA ARG A 101 -5.10 -17.25 26.06
C ARG A 101 -3.71 -17.44 26.65
N ARG A 102 -2.78 -17.96 25.84
CA ARG A 102 -1.37 -18.11 26.19
C ARG A 102 -0.50 -17.78 24.99
N ALA A 103 0.26 -16.71 25.07
CA ALA A 103 1.21 -16.34 24.04
C ALA A 103 2.40 -17.32 24.04
N THR A 104 2.43 -18.25 23.10
CA THR A 104 3.49 -19.25 22.92
C THR A 104 4.16 -19.20 21.55
N GLY A 105 3.55 -18.50 20.59
CA GLY A 105 4.06 -18.29 19.26
C GLY A 105 4.55 -16.87 19.04
N LYS A 106 4.84 -16.53 17.79
CA LYS A 106 5.28 -15.19 17.34
C LYS A 106 4.09 -14.37 16.88
N SER A 107 4.08 -13.11 17.26
CA SER A 107 3.03 -12.15 16.89
C SER A 107 3.04 -11.80 15.40
N LEU A 108 1.87 -11.39 14.88
CA LEU A 108 1.68 -11.10 13.47
C LEU A 108 0.78 -9.89 13.24
N ILE A 109 1.18 -9.00 12.34
CA ILE A 109 0.32 -7.99 11.73
C ILE A 109 -0.05 -8.46 10.33
N LEU A 110 -1.35 -8.41 9.99
CA LEU A 110 -1.87 -8.49 8.64
C LEU A 110 -2.49 -7.13 8.33
N ASN A 111 -1.79 -6.34 7.52
CA ASN A 111 -2.20 -4.98 7.19
C ASN A 111 -2.76 -4.91 5.77
N GLY A 112 -3.78 -4.08 5.56
CA GLY A 112 -4.30 -3.79 4.24
C GLY A 112 -5.00 -2.44 4.22
N HIS A 113 -4.81 -1.70 3.12
CA HIS A 113 -5.48 -0.43 2.93
C HIS A 113 -6.88 -0.63 2.33
N ILE A 114 -7.82 0.20 2.82
CA ILE A 114 -9.21 0.15 2.38
C ILE A 114 -9.50 1.17 1.28
N ASP A 115 -8.69 2.24 1.22
CA ASP A 115 -8.80 3.28 0.23
C ASP A 115 -8.43 2.80 -1.18
N VAL A 116 -8.95 3.49 -2.17
CA VAL A 116 -8.71 3.19 -3.58
C VAL A 116 -8.47 4.48 -4.36
N VAL A 117 -7.68 4.38 -5.44
CA VAL A 117 -7.44 5.49 -6.35
C VAL A 117 -8.70 5.86 -7.16
N PRO A 118 -8.78 7.07 -7.73
CA PRO A 118 -9.87 7.47 -8.63
C PRO A 118 -10.12 6.47 -9.75
N THR A 119 -11.37 6.35 -10.17
CA THR A 119 -11.79 5.42 -11.23
C THR A 119 -11.29 5.78 -12.63
N GLY A 120 -10.88 7.05 -12.82
CA GLY A 120 -10.69 7.60 -14.15
C GLY A 120 -12.01 7.78 -14.89
N PRO A 121 -12.01 7.89 -16.24
CA PRO A 121 -13.22 8.05 -17.04
C PRO A 121 -14.11 6.79 -16.96
N GLU A 122 -15.25 6.88 -16.29
CA GLU A 122 -16.14 5.73 -16.03
C GLU A 122 -16.74 5.15 -17.32
N GLU A 123 -16.89 5.97 -18.35
CA GLU A 123 -17.36 5.54 -19.67
C GLU A 123 -16.42 4.58 -20.40
N LEU A 124 -15.19 4.43 -19.94
CA LEU A 124 -14.22 3.47 -20.47
C LEU A 124 -14.29 2.11 -19.78
N TRP A 125 -14.98 2.00 -18.62
CA TRP A 125 -15.13 0.74 -17.91
C TRP A 125 -16.17 -0.16 -18.60
N SER A 126 -15.90 -1.47 -18.61
CA SER A 126 -16.86 -2.46 -19.16
C SER A 126 -18.08 -2.69 -18.26
N ALA A 127 -18.02 -2.30 -17.00
CA ALA A 127 -19.10 -2.24 -16.01
C ALA A 127 -18.79 -1.11 -15.02
N PRO A 128 -19.78 -0.53 -14.30
CA PRO A 128 -19.52 0.50 -13.30
C PRO A 128 -18.45 0.05 -12.29
N PRO A 129 -17.43 0.89 -11.96
CA PRO A 129 -16.25 0.47 -11.22
C PRO A 129 -16.51 -0.06 -9.82
N PHE A 130 -17.64 0.29 -9.19
CA PHE A 130 -18.07 -0.18 -7.87
C PHE A 130 -19.22 -1.19 -7.91
N GLU A 131 -19.54 -1.73 -9.09
CA GLU A 131 -20.44 -2.85 -9.29
C GLU A 131 -19.61 -4.11 -9.65
N PRO A 132 -19.24 -4.95 -8.66
CA PRO A 132 -18.34 -6.07 -8.91
C PRO A 132 -18.95 -7.08 -9.86
N VAL A 133 -18.19 -7.46 -10.89
CA VAL A 133 -18.59 -8.47 -11.88
C VAL A 133 -17.61 -9.63 -11.82
N VAL A 134 -18.14 -10.84 -11.62
CA VAL A 134 -17.34 -12.08 -11.74
C VAL A 134 -17.47 -12.62 -13.14
N ARG A 135 -16.35 -12.73 -13.84
CA ARG A 135 -16.26 -13.27 -15.21
C ARG A 135 -14.92 -13.98 -15.39
N ASP A 136 -14.91 -15.12 -16.04
CA ASP A 136 -13.72 -15.90 -16.40
C ASP A 136 -12.76 -16.17 -15.22
N GLY A 137 -13.30 -16.44 -14.03
CA GLY A 137 -12.54 -16.70 -12.82
C GLY A 137 -11.90 -15.47 -12.18
N ARG A 138 -12.25 -14.27 -12.62
CA ARG A 138 -11.78 -12.99 -12.07
C ARG A 138 -12.96 -12.15 -11.57
N LEU A 139 -12.68 -11.33 -10.54
CA LEU A 139 -13.61 -10.30 -10.08
C LEU A 139 -13.08 -8.94 -10.55
N TYR A 140 -13.94 -8.21 -11.26
CA TYR A 140 -13.68 -6.89 -11.82
C TYR A 140 -14.30 -5.81 -10.93
N GLY A 141 -13.59 -4.72 -10.73
CA GLY A 141 -14.01 -3.52 -10.01
C GLY A 141 -12.83 -2.76 -9.44
N ARG A 142 -13.01 -1.45 -9.14
CA ARG A 142 -11.97 -0.63 -8.52
C ARG A 142 -11.67 -1.12 -7.11
N GLY A 143 -10.38 -1.32 -6.81
CA GLY A 143 -9.92 -1.88 -5.55
C GLY A 143 -10.06 -3.41 -5.45
N ALA A 144 -10.56 -4.09 -6.48
CA ALA A 144 -10.67 -5.54 -6.46
C ALA A 144 -9.29 -6.20 -6.32
N GLY A 145 -8.28 -5.69 -7.03
CA GLY A 145 -6.90 -6.12 -6.93
C GLY A 145 -6.16 -5.37 -5.82
N ASP A 146 -6.24 -4.06 -5.85
CA ASP A 146 -5.46 -3.12 -5.04
C ASP A 146 -6.35 -2.41 -4.01
N MET A 147 -6.39 -2.90 -2.69
CA MET A 147 -5.89 -4.24 -2.31
C MET A 147 -6.97 -5.04 -1.56
N LYS A 148 -8.28 -4.79 -1.84
CA LYS A 148 -9.41 -5.41 -1.10
C LYS A 148 -9.41 -6.95 -1.17
N ALA A 149 -8.85 -7.56 -2.25
CA ALA A 149 -8.65 -9.01 -2.32
C ALA A 149 -7.65 -9.50 -1.26
N GLY A 150 -6.61 -8.73 -0.97
CA GLY A 150 -5.67 -9.01 0.11
C GLY A 150 -6.34 -8.97 1.48
N ILE A 151 -7.21 -7.97 1.71
CA ILE A 151 -8.05 -7.87 2.92
C ILE A 151 -8.95 -9.10 3.05
N ALA A 152 -9.68 -9.45 1.98
CA ALA A 152 -10.52 -10.64 1.98
C ALA A 152 -9.71 -11.92 2.26
N ALA A 153 -8.50 -12.03 1.71
CA ALA A 153 -7.64 -13.19 1.90
C ALA A 153 -7.21 -13.36 3.36
N TYR A 154 -6.75 -12.30 4.06
CA TYR A 154 -6.35 -12.45 5.46
C TYR A 154 -7.54 -12.69 6.40
N VAL A 155 -8.69 -12.07 6.14
CA VAL A 155 -9.92 -12.33 6.89
C VAL A 155 -10.33 -13.79 6.77
N MET A 156 -10.35 -14.32 5.55
CA MET A 156 -10.71 -15.73 5.31
C MET A 156 -9.67 -16.70 5.86
N ALA A 157 -8.38 -16.36 5.86
CA ALA A 157 -7.33 -17.15 6.47
C ALA A 157 -7.55 -17.33 7.98
N PHE A 158 -7.86 -16.25 8.68
CA PHE A 158 -8.17 -16.30 10.11
C PHE A 158 -9.46 -17.10 10.38
N LYS A 159 -10.53 -16.84 9.62
CA LYS A 159 -11.81 -17.58 9.74
C LYS A 159 -11.66 -19.07 9.45
N ALA A 160 -10.76 -19.46 8.55
CA ALA A 160 -10.50 -20.88 8.28
C ALA A 160 -9.93 -21.60 9.50
N LEU A 161 -9.00 -20.98 10.24
CA LEU A 161 -8.52 -21.53 11.51
C LEU A 161 -9.64 -21.62 12.56
N GLN A 162 -10.44 -20.56 12.69
CA GLN A 162 -11.58 -20.56 13.62
C GLN A 162 -12.59 -21.66 13.30
N SER A 163 -12.86 -21.96 12.02
CA SER A 163 -13.80 -23.00 11.62
C SER A 163 -13.34 -24.42 12.01
N LEU A 164 -12.05 -24.59 12.31
CA LEU A 164 -11.45 -25.83 12.81
C LEU A 164 -11.41 -25.88 14.35
N GLY A 165 -12.00 -24.90 15.04
CA GLY A 165 -11.98 -24.81 16.51
C GLY A 165 -10.62 -24.38 17.07
N VAL A 166 -9.76 -23.77 16.25
CA VAL A 166 -8.44 -23.28 16.66
C VAL A 166 -8.26 -21.81 16.33
N GLN A 167 -7.33 -21.18 17.04
CA GLN A 167 -6.95 -19.79 16.86
C GLN A 167 -5.43 -19.63 17.03
N PRO A 168 -4.82 -18.53 16.56
CA PRO A 168 -3.41 -18.27 16.77
C PRO A 168 -3.03 -18.26 18.27
N ALA A 169 -1.92 -18.90 18.63
CA ALA A 169 -1.36 -18.89 19.98
C ALA A 169 -0.40 -17.71 20.21
N ALA A 170 -0.62 -16.61 19.52
CA ALA A 170 0.12 -15.36 19.63
C ALA A 170 -0.79 -14.16 19.29
N PRO A 171 -0.45 -12.93 19.69
CA PRO A 171 -1.20 -11.75 19.26
C PRO A 171 -1.21 -11.61 17.72
N VAL A 172 -2.39 -11.39 17.16
CA VAL A 172 -2.57 -11.12 15.73
C VAL A 172 -3.41 -9.86 15.57
N TYR A 173 -2.92 -8.95 14.74
CA TYR A 173 -3.56 -7.67 14.44
C TYR A 173 -3.99 -7.63 12.98
N LEU A 174 -5.30 -7.61 12.72
CA LEU A 174 -5.88 -7.45 11.39
C LEU A 174 -6.17 -5.96 11.18
N GLN A 175 -5.38 -5.29 10.38
CA GLN A 175 -5.46 -3.84 10.19
C GLN A 175 -6.14 -3.51 8.87
N SER A 176 -7.20 -2.69 8.94
CA SER A 176 -7.79 -2.00 7.79
C SER A 176 -7.48 -0.51 7.94
N VAL A 177 -6.59 0.00 7.09
CA VAL A 177 -6.07 1.36 7.20
C VAL A 177 -6.55 2.23 6.04
N VAL A 178 -6.54 3.55 6.24
CA VAL A 178 -6.84 4.55 5.21
C VAL A 178 -5.54 5.17 4.68
N GLU A 179 -5.63 5.79 3.50
CA GLU A 179 -4.59 6.68 2.93
C GLU A 179 -3.26 6.01 2.51
N GLU A 180 -3.24 4.71 2.26
CA GLU A 180 -2.06 4.09 1.67
C GLU A 180 -1.72 4.76 0.34
N GLU A 181 -2.70 5.00 -0.52
CA GLU A 181 -2.56 5.47 -1.91
C GLU A 181 -2.06 6.91 -2.07
N CYS A 182 -1.96 7.66 -0.98
CA CYS A 182 -1.52 9.05 -1.05
C CYS A 182 -0.47 9.47 -0.01
N THR A 183 -0.43 8.87 1.19
CA THR A 183 0.51 9.26 2.24
C THR A 183 1.12 8.08 2.99
N GLY A 184 0.37 6.98 3.18
CA GLY A 184 0.70 5.88 4.09
C GLY A 184 0.55 6.24 5.57
N ASN A 185 -0.09 7.37 5.87
CA ASN A 185 -0.25 7.84 7.26
C ASN A 185 -1.20 6.93 8.07
N GLY A 186 -2.08 6.15 7.42
CA GLY A 186 -2.92 5.17 8.09
C GLY A 186 -2.11 4.10 8.80
N ALA A 187 -1.21 3.43 8.10
CA ALA A 187 -0.32 2.44 8.71
C ALA A 187 0.66 3.08 9.69
N LEU A 188 1.17 4.28 9.40
CA LEU A 188 2.01 5.03 10.35
C LEU A 188 1.27 5.32 11.65
N ALA A 189 -0.03 5.63 11.60
CA ALA A 189 -0.86 5.84 12.78
C ALA A 189 -1.02 4.57 13.61
N CYS A 190 -1.11 3.38 12.98
CA CYS A 190 -1.07 2.11 13.68
C CYS A 190 0.26 1.91 14.41
N VAL A 191 1.39 2.18 13.75
CA VAL A 191 2.73 2.11 14.36
C VAL A 191 2.84 3.08 15.53
N ALA A 192 2.42 4.34 15.36
CA ALA A 192 2.44 5.37 16.41
C ALA A 192 1.53 5.01 17.61
N ARG A 193 0.43 4.27 17.38
CA ARG A 193 -0.47 3.76 18.40
C ARG A 193 0.11 2.58 19.19
N GLY A 194 1.26 2.03 18.73
CA GLY A 194 1.99 0.97 19.42
C GLY A 194 1.76 -0.43 18.86
N TYR A 195 1.10 -0.58 17.72
CA TYR A 195 0.99 -1.89 17.04
C TYR A 195 2.36 -2.31 16.51
N LYS A 196 2.92 -3.34 17.14
CA LYS A 196 4.20 -3.96 16.82
C LYS A 196 4.05 -5.48 16.87
N ALA A 197 4.77 -6.19 16.00
CA ALA A 197 4.76 -7.64 15.96
C ALA A 197 6.12 -8.21 15.52
N ASP A 198 6.28 -9.54 15.64
CA ASP A 198 7.46 -10.26 15.15
C ASP A 198 7.51 -10.34 13.62
N ALA A 199 6.38 -10.11 12.95
CA ALA A 199 6.26 -10.02 11.50
C ALA A 199 5.03 -9.21 11.09
N ALA A 200 5.09 -8.59 9.89
CA ALA A 200 3.92 -8.02 9.21
C ALA A 200 3.85 -8.51 7.75
N VAL A 201 2.66 -8.88 7.30
CA VAL A 201 2.39 -9.23 5.89
C VAL A 201 1.31 -8.31 5.37
N ILE A 202 1.59 -7.67 4.23
CA ILE A 202 0.67 -6.78 3.52
C ILE A 202 0.31 -7.49 2.19
N PRO A 203 -0.93 -8.00 2.03
CA PRO A 203 -1.30 -8.77 0.85
C PRO A 203 -1.59 -7.92 -0.39
N GLU A 204 -0.63 -7.03 -0.75
CA GLU A 204 -0.63 -6.28 -2.00
C GLU A 204 -0.60 -7.19 -3.22
N PRO A 205 -1.17 -6.77 -4.37
CA PRO A 205 -1.34 -7.62 -5.55
C PRO A 205 -0.03 -7.87 -6.33
N PHE A 206 0.97 -8.42 -5.66
CA PHE A 206 2.30 -8.66 -6.23
C PHE A 206 2.53 -10.08 -6.75
N ASN A 207 1.47 -10.76 -7.23
CA ASN A 207 1.57 -12.03 -7.95
C ASN A 207 2.38 -13.09 -7.19
N HIS A 208 2.07 -13.29 -5.89
CA HIS A 208 2.70 -14.30 -5.01
C HIS A 208 4.22 -14.11 -4.81
N THR A 209 4.75 -12.91 -5.02
CA THR A 209 6.16 -12.62 -4.77
C THR A 209 6.38 -12.09 -3.35
N LEU A 210 7.57 -12.30 -2.81
CA LEU A 210 8.02 -11.73 -1.55
C LEU A 210 8.76 -10.43 -1.83
N GLN A 211 8.26 -9.32 -1.32
CA GLN A 211 8.93 -8.03 -1.47
C GLN A 211 10.11 -7.93 -0.50
N ILE A 212 11.32 -7.71 -1.02
CA ILE A 212 12.54 -7.53 -0.22
C ILE A 212 13.09 -6.11 -0.26
N ALA A 213 12.56 -5.27 -1.14
CA ALA A 213 12.91 -3.85 -1.22
C ALA A 213 11.78 -3.06 -1.89
N GLN A 214 11.66 -1.80 -1.53
CA GLN A 214 10.81 -0.82 -2.20
C GLN A 214 11.53 0.53 -2.33
N ILE A 215 11.18 1.28 -3.37
CA ILE A 215 11.71 2.63 -3.61
C ILE A 215 11.06 3.64 -2.66
N GLY A 216 11.74 4.75 -2.44
CA GLY A 216 11.11 5.94 -1.89
C GLY A 216 10.26 6.66 -2.93
N VAL A 217 9.25 7.39 -2.48
CA VAL A 217 8.35 8.18 -3.34
C VAL A 217 8.13 9.56 -2.75
N ILE A 218 8.37 10.59 -3.56
CA ILE A 218 7.98 11.98 -3.28
C ILE A 218 6.85 12.37 -4.24
N ARG A 219 5.77 12.93 -3.71
CA ARG A 219 4.76 13.66 -4.48
C ARG A 219 4.90 15.16 -4.25
N CYS A 220 4.78 15.92 -5.32
CA CYS A 220 4.80 17.37 -5.24
C CYS A 220 4.06 18.01 -6.40
N GLU A 221 3.71 19.26 -6.23
CA GLU A 221 3.17 20.12 -7.27
C GLU A 221 4.27 21.07 -7.76
N LEU A 222 4.56 21.08 -9.06
CA LEU A 222 5.34 22.13 -9.69
C LEU A 222 4.37 23.26 -10.06
N GLU A 223 4.50 24.39 -9.40
CA GLU A 223 3.73 25.60 -9.68
C GLU A 223 4.61 26.58 -10.49
N VAL A 224 4.12 27.01 -11.64
CA VAL A 224 4.81 27.94 -12.53
C VAL A 224 3.94 29.15 -12.79
N THR A 225 4.51 30.33 -12.56
CA THR A 225 3.86 31.62 -12.84
C THR A 225 4.67 32.39 -13.89
N GLY A 226 3.99 32.75 -14.95
CA GLY A 226 4.51 33.56 -16.04
C GLY A 226 3.97 35.00 -16.02
N ARG A 227 3.90 35.59 -17.19
CA ARG A 227 3.36 36.95 -17.39
C ARG A 227 2.38 36.95 -18.55
N PRO A 228 1.12 37.37 -18.36
CA PRO A 228 0.15 37.40 -19.43
C PRO A 228 0.49 38.48 -20.47
N ALA A 229 0.10 38.22 -21.70
CA ALA A 229 0.10 39.17 -22.80
C ALA A 229 -0.96 38.77 -23.83
N HIS A 230 -1.38 39.70 -24.64
CA HIS A 230 -2.21 39.37 -25.79
C HIS A 230 -1.36 38.64 -26.85
N VAL A 231 -1.94 37.64 -27.54
CA VAL A 231 -1.21 36.87 -28.58
C VAL A 231 -0.75 37.72 -29.77
N LEU A 232 -1.22 38.96 -29.90
CA LEU A 232 -0.71 39.96 -30.87
C LEU A 232 0.78 40.23 -30.63
N ASP A 233 1.23 40.18 -29.38
CA ASP A 233 2.65 40.34 -29.00
C ASP A 233 3.00 39.34 -27.90
N THR A 234 3.21 38.10 -28.30
CA THR A 234 3.60 37.02 -27.38
C THR A 234 4.93 37.29 -26.70
N GLY A 235 5.83 38.03 -27.31
CA GLY A 235 7.15 38.42 -26.77
C GLY A 235 7.05 39.34 -25.53
N ALA A 236 5.93 40.06 -25.35
CA ALA A 236 5.67 40.82 -24.13
C ALA A 236 5.28 39.95 -22.92
N GLY A 237 4.88 38.70 -23.15
CA GLY A 237 4.48 37.73 -22.12
C GLY A 237 5.59 36.76 -21.73
N LEU A 238 5.28 35.92 -20.73
CA LEU A 238 6.08 34.75 -20.37
C LEU A 238 5.11 33.58 -20.20
N ASN A 239 5.17 32.60 -21.10
CA ASN A 239 4.23 31.49 -21.16
C ASN A 239 4.51 30.45 -20.05
N ALA A 240 3.62 30.37 -19.06
CA ALA A 240 3.78 29.48 -17.93
C ALA A 240 3.72 27.99 -18.32
N ILE A 241 2.93 27.61 -19.34
CA ILE A 241 2.84 26.22 -19.80
C ILE A 241 4.14 25.76 -20.43
N GLU A 242 4.71 26.56 -21.36
CA GLU A 242 5.99 26.25 -22.00
C GLU A 242 7.14 26.22 -20.97
N ALA A 243 7.12 27.16 -20.01
CA ALA A 243 8.08 27.20 -18.92
C ALA A 243 8.00 25.96 -18.03
N ALA A 244 6.79 25.47 -17.70
CA ALA A 244 6.61 24.26 -16.91
C ALA A 244 7.23 23.02 -17.60
N PHE A 245 7.05 22.86 -18.92
CA PHE A 245 7.72 21.79 -19.67
C PHE A 245 9.24 21.92 -19.72
N ARG A 246 9.77 23.15 -19.73
CA ARG A 246 11.22 23.37 -19.63
C ARG A 246 11.77 22.97 -18.27
N VAL A 247 11.12 23.38 -17.17
CA VAL A 247 11.49 22.96 -15.82
C VAL A 247 11.42 21.44 -15.71
N LEU A 248 10.35 20.80 -16.22
CA LEU A 248 10.20 19.34 -16.23
C LEU A 248 11.39 18.67 -16.96
N LYS A 249 11.92 19.25 -18.04
CA LYS A 249 13.10 18.70 -18.72
C LYS A 249 14.33 18.67 -17.82
N HIS A 250 14.54 19.68 -16.98
CA HIS A 250 15.63 19.69 -16.00
C HIS A 250 15.40 18.64 -14.91
N LEU A 251 14.16 18.46 -14.43
CA LEU A 251 13.80 17.41 -13.47
C LEU A 251 13.99 16.00 -14.05
N LYS A 252 13.76 15.79 -15.34
CA LYS A 252 14.09 14.54 -16.05
C LYS A 252 15.60 14.24 -16.09
N ALA A 253 16.44 15.25 -16.06
CA ALA A 253 17.88 15.05 -15.92
C ALA A 253 18.25 14.51 -14.53
N LEU A 254 17.56 14.96 -13.47
CA LEU A 254 17.71 14.42 -12.12
C LEU A 254 17.29 12.95 -12.03
N GLU A 255 16.12 12.61 -12.60
CA GLU A 255 15.67 11.21 -12.76
C GLU A 255 16.74 10.35 -13.45
N SER A 256 17.32 10.85 -14.53
CA SER A 256 18.38 10.14 -15.28
C SER A 256 19.62 9.91 -14.43
N ALA A 257 20.02 10.87 -13.61
CA ALA A 257 21.17 10.75 -12.71
C ALA A 257 20.95 9.68 -11.65
N TRP A 258 19.75 9.60 -11.05
CA TRP A 258 19.42 8.56 -10.05
C TRP A 258 19.37 7.15 -10.66
N ASN A 259 19.03 7.03 -11.94
CA ASN A 259 19.00 5.77 -12.67
C ASN A 259 20.35 5.36 -13.27
N HIS A 260 21.41 6.19 -13.14
CA HIS A 260 22.74 5.80 -13.58
C HIS A 260 23.23 4.57 -12.80
N PRO A 261 23.87 3.59 -13.45
CA PRO A 261 24.32 2.36 -12.79
C PRO A 261 25.12 2.58 -11.50
N ASP A 262 26.00 3.59 -11.47
CA ASP A 262 26.86 3.89 -10.31
C ASP A 262 26.10 4.51 -9.12
N GLY A 263 24.93 5.11 -9.36
CA GLY A 263 24.07 5.71 -8.33
C GLY A 263 22.90 4.82 -7.90
N ARG A 264 22.74 3.67 -8.54
CA ARG A 264 21.63 2.77 -8.32
C ARG A 264 21.86 1.90 -7.07
N HIS A 265 20.82 1.79 -6.23
CA HIS A 265 20.89 0.91 -5.07
C HIS A 265 21.09 -0.56 -5.50
N PRO A 266 21.93 -1.38 -4.80
CA PRO A 266 22.23 -2.77 -5.18
C PRO A 266 21.01 -3.65 -5.40
N ALA A 267 19.95 -3.53 -4.60
CA ALA A 267 18.70 -4.26 -4.76
C ALA A 267 18.04 -4.06 -6.14
N TYR A 268 18.36 -2.96 -6.85
CA TYR A 268 17.84 -2.60 -8.16
C TYR A 268 18.86 -2.75 -9.30
N ALA A 269 19.98 -3.44 -9.07
CA ALA A 269 21.04 -3.60 -10.07
C ALA A 269 20.53 -4.19 -11.40
N HIS A 270 19.50 -5.04 -11.35
CA HIS A 270 18.91 -5.70 -12.53
C HIS A 270 17.78 -4.90 -13.18
N HIS A 271 17.30 -3.80 -12.55
CA HIS A 271 16.29 -2.94 -13.13
C HIS A 271 16.92 -1.88 -14.04
N HIS A 272 16.41 -1.75 -15.26
CA HIS A 272 16.93 -0.75 -16.19
C HIS A 272 16.65 0.69 -15.73
N HIS A 273 15.43 0.95 -15.21
CA HIS A 273 14.98 2.30 -14.84
C HIS A 273 14.01 2.22 -13.64
N PRO A 274 14.52 1.95 -12.41
CA PRO A 274 13.66 1.75 -11.25
C PRO A 274 13.01 3.02 -10.69
N TYR A 275 13.63 4.19 -10.90
CA TYR A 275 13.21 5.45 -10.29
C TYR A 275 12.56 6.36 -11.34
N ASN A 276 11.22 6.37 -11.39
CA ASN A 276 10.46 7.07 -12.41
C ASN A 276 9.97 8.44 -11.93
N LEU A 277 10.11 9.46 -12.76
CA LEU A 277 9.39 10.73 -12.66
C LEU A 277 8.15 10.65 -13.55
N ASN A 278 6.97 10.68 -12.94
CA ASN A 278 5.69 10.72 -13.62
C ASN A 278 5.02 12.09 -13.45
N VAL A 279 4.38 12.59 -14.52
CA VAL A 279 3.44 13.72 -14.49
C VAL A 279 2.05 13.11 -14.48
N GLY A 280 1.38 13.12 -13.33
CA GLY A 280 0.06 12.49 -13.15
C GLY A 280 -1.09 13.41 -13.55
N HIS A 281 -0.91 14.74 -13.37
CA HIS A 281 -1.92 15.73 -13.71
C HIS A 281 -1.25 17.03 -14.17
N ILE A 282 -1.90 17.75 -15.07
CA ILE A 282 -1.52 19.08 -15.52
C ILE A 282 -2.75 19.97 -15.65
N ASP A 283 -2.64 21.20 -15.15
CA ASP A 283 -3.64 22.27 -15.31
C ASP A 283 -2.93 23.57 -15.65
N GLY A 284 -3.46 24.36 -16.58
CA GLY A 284 -2.84 25.63 -16.93
C GLY A 284 -3.51 26.39 -18.06
N GLY A 285 -3.25 27.69 -18.08
CA GLY A 285 -3.77 28.60 -19.08
C GLY A 285 -5.20 29.08 -18.78
N GLU A 286 -5.57 30.25 -19.30
CA GLU A 286 -6.85 30.88 -19.07
C GLU A 286 -7.67 31.04 -20.36
N TRP A 287 -7.01 31.39 -21.48
CA TRP A 287 -7.68 31.71 -22.74
C TRP A 287 -6.75 31.53 -23.95
N ALA A 288 -7.27 30.95 -25.04
CA ALA A 288 -6.48 30.62 -26.23
C ALA A 288 -5.79 31.84 -26.89
N SER A 289 -6.33 33.05 -26.71
CA SER A 289 -5.77 34.30 -27.27
C SER A 289 -5.00 35.11 -26.22
N SER A 290 -4.53 34.49 -25.15
CA SER A 290 -3.67 35.07 -24.11
C SER A 290 -2.46 34.20 -23.86
N VAL A 291 -1.32 34.81 -23.54
CA VAL A 291 -0.16 34.08 -23.02
C VAL A 291 -0.50 33.55 -21.63
N PRO A 292 -0.42 32.24 -21.38
CA PRO A 292 -0.79 31.62 -20.08
C PRO A 292 -0.01 32.20 -18.91
N THR A 293 -0.76 32.54 -17.82
CA THR A 293 -0.18 33.08 -16.58
C THR A 293 0.28 32.00 -15.62
N ARG A 294 -0.42 30.87 -15.58
CA ARG A 294 -0.16 29.80 -14.62
C ARG A 294 -0.13 28.44 -15.29
N CYS A 295 0.71 27.56 -14.75
CA CYS A 295 0.68 26.12 -15.01
C CYS A 295 1.02 25.37 -13.72
N ARG A 296 0.29 24.30 -13.43
CA ARG A 296 0.52 23.39 -12.31
C ARG A 296 0.68 21.98 -12.86
N MET A 297 1.70 21.26 -12.39
CA MET A 297 1.89 19.84 -12.68
C MET A 297 2.00 19.06 -11.38
N GLU A 298 1.22 17.99 -11.23
CA GLU A 298 1.40 17.03 -10.13
C GLU A 298 2.43 15.98 -10.55
N LEU A 299 3.49 15.89 -9.77
CA LEU A 299 4.67 15.07 -10.04
C LEU A 299 4.82 13.99 -8.97
N ARG A 300 5.22 12.79 -9.42
CA ARG A 300 5.64 11.69 -8.55
C ARG A 300 7.06 11.29 -8.90
N PHE A 301 7.97 11.37 -7.94
CA PHE A 301 9.35 10.92 -8.07
C PHE A 301 9.55 9.61 -7.31
N GLY A 302 10.07 8.58 -7.99
CA GLY A 302 10.70 7.45 -7.33
C GLY A 302 12.18 7.76 -7.06
N PHE A 303 12.71 7.30 -5.92
CA PHE A 303 14.12 7.50 -5.57
C PHE A 303 14.70 6.29 -4.82
N PRO A 304 16.05 6.13 -4.78
CA PRO A 304 16.70 4.98 -4.16
C PRO A 304 16.37 4.84 -2.67
N PRO A 305 16.17 3.61 -2.14
CA PRO A 305 16.07 3.38 -0.71
C PRO A 305 17.38 3.78 0.00
N GLY A 306 17.27 4.09 1.30
CA GLY A 306 18.39 4.54 2.11
C GLY A 306 18.69 6.04 2.01
N ARG A 307 17.89 6.80 1.25
CA ARG A 307 17.93 8.27 1.22
C ARG A 307 16.77 8.84 2.01
N ALA A 308 17.03 9.89 2.78
CA ALA A 308 15.98 10.61 3.51
C ALA A 308 15.08 11.41 2.56
N ALA A 309 13.77 11.39 2.78
CA ALA A 309 12.80 12.14 1.97
C ALA A 309 13.10 13.65 1.95
N ALA A 310 13.48 14.21 3.09
CA ALA A 310 13.85 15.64 3.20
C ALA A 310 15.07 16.01 2.33
N GLU A 311 16.06 15.12 2.23
CA GLU A 311 17.24 15.33 1.38
C GLU A 311 16.86 15.34 -0.10
N VAL A 312 16.00 14.40 -0.51
CA VAL A 312 15.51 14.29 -1.90
C VAL A 312 14.62 15.49 -2.25
N SER A 313 13.76 15.92 -1.35
CA SER A 313 12.93 17.12 -1.52
C SER A 313 13.80 18.37 -1.75
N ALA A 314 14.83 18.57 -0.95
CA ALA A 314 15.77 19.68 -1.12
C ALA A 314 16.55 19.59 -2.44
N GLU A 315 16.84 18.40 -2.95
CA GLU A 315 17.48 18.20 -4.26
C GLU A 315 16.54 18.60 -5.42
N ILE A 316 15.25 18.23 -5.32
CA ILE A 316 14.22 18.64 -6.30
C ILE A 316 14.07 20.18 -6.32
N GLU A 317 13.98 20.82 -5.15
CA GLU A 317 13.90 22.28 -5.05
C GLU A 317 15.11 22.96 -5.67
N ARG A 318 16.32 22.45 -5.38
CA ARG A 318 17.55 22.98 -5.99
C ARG A 318 17.54 22.84 -7.50
N ALA A 319 17.10 21.69 -8.05
CA ALA A 319 17.02 21.47 -9.49
C ALA A 319 16.08 22.47 -10.19
N VAL A 320 14.91 22.77 -9.57
CA VAL A 320 14.00 23.80 -10.08
C VAL A 320 14.63 25.19 -10.04
N ALA A 321 15.26 25.56 -8.91
CA ALA A 321 15.92 26.84 -8.78
C ALA A 321 17.11 26.99 -9.73
N GLU A 322 17.87 25.95 -10.01
CA GLU A 322 18.98 25.92 -10.97
C GLU A 322 18.46 26.03 -12.40
N ALA A 323 17.36 25.36 -12.73
CA ALA A 323 16.71 25.54 -14.04
C ALA A 323 16.33 26.98 -14.28
N CYS A 324 15.67 27.65 -13.35
CA CYS A 324 15.26 29.06 -13.46
C CYS A 324 16.44 30.04 -13.59
N ARG A 325 17.58 29.69 -12.97
CA ARG A 325 18.79 30.54 -13.08
C ARG A 325 19.61 30.27 -14.34
N GLY A 326 19.68 29.03 -14.78
CA GLY A 326 20.57 28.58 -15.84
C GLY A 326 19.96 28.61 -17.25
N ASP A 327 18.65 28.49 -17.36
CA ASP A 327 17.95 28.52 -18.66
C ASP A 327 17.46 29.92 -18.97
N SER A 328 18.02 30.53 -20.06
CA SER A 328 17.66 31.88 -20.48
C SER A 328 16.18 32.05 -20.81
N ASP A 329 15.52 31.00 -21.25
CA ASP A 329 14.12 31.04 -21.65
C ASP A 329 13.18 30.97 -20.42
N LEU A 330 13.72 30.67 -19.23
CA LEU A 330 13.01 30.75 -17.94
C LEU A 330 13.24 32.10 -17.24
N LYS A 331 13.94 33.05 -17.86
CA LYS A 331 14.20 34.36 -17.24
C LYS A 331 12.90 35.10 -16.94
N GLY A 332 12.67 35.43 -15.67
CA GLY A 332 11.47 36.13 -15.20
C GLY A 332 10.27 35.21 -14.92
N ILE A 333 10.42 33.93 -15.12
CA ILE A 333 9.47 32.89 -14.64
C ILE A 333 9.68 32.72 -13.14
N ASP A 334 8.56 32.58 -12.40
CA ASP A 334 8.55 32.10 -11.01
C ASP A 334 8.10 30.64 -11.00
N ALA A 335 8.98 29.74 -10.59
CA ALA A 335 8.68 28.31 -10.47
C ALA A 335 9.08 27.81 -9.08
N ARG A 336 8.18 27.08 -8.44
CA ARG A 336 8.38 26.49 -7.13
C ARG A 336 7.78 25.10 -7.03
N VAL A 337 8.23 24.34 -6.04
CA VAL A 337 7.69 23.02 -5.69
C VAL A 337 6.93 23.14 -4.38
N VAL A 338 5.75 22.51 -4.32
CA VAL A 338 4.94 22.37 -3.11
C VAL A 338 4.77 20.88 -2.85
N PHE A 339 5.30 20.40 -1.73
CA PHE A 339 5.21 18.98 -1.36
C PHE A 339 3.84 18.67 -0.75
N ARG A 340 3.15 17.68 -1.30
CA ARG A 340 1.85 17.17 -0.84
C ARG A 340 1.78 15.67 -1.05
N GLY A 341 1.11 14.94 -0.16
CA GLY A 341 1.07 13.49 -0.22
C GLY A 341 2.43 12.87 0.10
N PHE A 342 2.75 11.76 -0.49
CA PHE A 342 3.94 10.97 -0.16
C PHE A 342 5.23 11.77 0.01
N GLN A 343 5.82 11.61 1.21
CA GLN A 343 7.21 11.87 1.55
C GLN A 343 7.82 10.56 2.08
N ALA A 344 7.70 9.52 1.25
CA ALA A 344 7.90 8.14 1.63
C ALA A 344 9.33 7.69 1.37
N GLU A 345 10.04 7.29 2.39
CA GLU A 345 11.37 6.70 2.25
C GLU A 345 11.27 5.25 1.78
N GLY A 346 12.21 4.82 0.95
CA GLY A 346 12.33 3.43 0.54
C GLY A 346 13.00 2.59 1.63
N CYS A 347 12.72 1.29 1.63
CA CYS A 347 13.31 0.36 2.59
C CYS A 347 13.76 -0.95 1.94
N THR A 348 14.56 -1.70 2.67
CA THR A 348 14.99 -3.05 2.32
C THR A 348 14.79 -3.98 3.51
N LEU A 349 14.47 -5.24 3.23
CA LEU A 349 14.42 -6.32 4.19
C LEU A 349 15.54 -7.33 3.83
N ASP A 350 16.17 -7.90 4.86
CA ASP A 350 17.13 -9.01 4.66
C ASP A 350 16.41 -10.16 3.93
N PRO A 351 16.86 -10.56 2.74
CA PRO A 351 16.23 -11.62 1.97
C PRO A 351 16.25 -12.98 2.68
N ASP A 352 17.10 -13.17 3.67
CA ASP A 352 17.23 -14.39 4.46
C ASP A 352 16.54 -14.26 5.84
N HIS A 353 15.70 -13.24 6.03
CA HIS A 353 14.97 -13.06 7.28
C HIS A 353 14.04 -14.25 7.56
N PRO A 354 13.97 -14.79 8.80
CA PRO A 354 13.17 -15.99 9.15
C PRO A 354 11.69 -15.89 8.81
N MET A 355 11.12 -14.70 8.82
CA MET A 355 9.73 -14.46 8.39
C MET A 355 9.54 -14.83 6.91
N LEU A 356 10.49 -14.43 6.04
CA LEU A 356 10.42 -14.74 4.60
C LEU A 356 10.59 -16.25 4.35
N GLU A 357 11.44 -16.92 5.12
CA GLU A 357 11.60 -18.39 5.03
C GLU A 357 10.31 -19.11 5.43
N ALA A 358 9.66 -18.68 6.52
CA ALA A 358 8.41 -19.28 6.98
C ALA A 358 7.28 -19.06 5.97
N LEU A 359 7.15 -17.83 5.43
CA LEU A 359 6.15 -17.50 4.42
C LEU A 359 6.41 -18.24 3.08
N ASP A 360 7.68 -18.39 2.68
CA ASP A 360 8.08 -19.18 1.51
C ASP A 360 7.79 -20.68 1.71
N ALA A 361 7.96 -21.21 2.90
CA ALA A 361 7.59 -22.61 3.20
C ALA A 361 6.09 -22.85 3.03
N ALA A 362 5.24 -21.93 3.52
CA ALA A 362 3.79 -21.96 3.28
C ALA A 362 3.47 -21.83 1.79
N HIS A 363 4.13 -20.89 1.08
CA HIS A 363 3.98 -20.72 -0.37
C HIS A 363 4.33 -22.01 -1.13
N ARG A 364 5.50 -22.59 -0.90
CA ARG A 364 5.94 -23.85 -1.55
C ARG A 364 4.93 -24.96 -1.38
N SER A 365 4.29 -25.01 -0.24
CA SER A 365 3.32 -26.05 0.05
C SER A 365 2.04 -25.94 -0.81
N ILE A 366 1.77 -24.79 -1.39
CA ILE A 366 0.62 -24.54 -2.29
C ILE A 366 1.04 -24.54 -3.75
N PHE A 367 2.20 -23.92 -4.06
CA PHE A 367 2.65 -23.70 -5.44
C PHE A 367 3.69 -24.73 -5.93
N GLY A 368 4.31 -25.49 -5.02
CA GLY A 368 5.34 -26.48 -5.34
C GLY A 368 6.71 -25.89 -5.69
N THR A 369 6.84 -24.58 -5.76
CA THR A 369 8.08 -23.85 -6.09
C THR A 369 8.31 -22.72 -5.08
N PRO A 370 9.56 -22.23 -4.92
CA PRO A 370 9.83 -21.06 -4.08
C PRO A 370 9.13 -19.80 -4.58
N ALA A 371 8.70 -18.94 -3.67
CA ALA A 371 8.24 -17.60 -4.00
C ALA A 371 9.41 -16.74 -4.52
N PRO A 372 9.24 -16.03 -5.65
CA PRO A 372 10.26 -15.09 -6.09
C PRO A 372 10.43 -13.96 -5.07
N LYS A 373 11.69 -13.62 -4.75
CA LYS A 373 12.04 -12.47 -3.91
C LYS A 373 12.36 -11.28 -4.82
N LEU A 374 11.61 -10.19 -4.74
CA LEU A 374 11.72 -9.06 -5.67
C LEU A 374 11.87 -7.72 -4.96
N ALA A 375 12.66 -6.84 -5.57
CA ALA A 375 12.67 -5.41 -5.27
C ALA A 375 11.60 -4.73 -6.12
N GLN A 376 10.63 -4.08 -5.48
CA GLN A 376 9.49 -3.43 -6.16
C GLN A 376 9.78 -1.96 -6.48
N THR A 377 9.28 -1.47 -7.62
CA THR A 377 9.46 -0.08 -8.08
C THR A 377 8.29 0.83 -7.67
N CYS A 378 7.62 0.48 -6.59
CA CYS A 378 6.57 1.25 -5.93
C CYS A 378 6.89 1.46 -4.45
N THR A 379 6.06 2.19 -3.73
CA THR A 379 6.04 2.27 -2.26
C THR A 379 4.78 1.58 -1.76
N THR A 380 4.83 1.06 -0.56
CA THR A 380 3.72 0.42 0.15
C THR A 380 3.84 0.72 1.65
N ASP A 381 2.88 0.28 2.44
CA ASP A 381 2.90 0.41 3.89
C ASP A 381 4.02 -0.38 4.59
N VAL A 382 4.69 -1.31 3.91
CA VAL A 382 5.89 -2.04 4.42
C VAL A 382 6.90 -1.09 5.08
N ARG A 383 7.14 0.09 4.49
CA ARG A 383 8.10 1.07 5.02
C ARG A 383 7.77 1.52 6.44
N ASN A 384 6.48 1.66 6.77
CA ASN A 384 6.04 2.14 8.08
C ASN A 384 6.44 1.15 9.17
N PHE A 385 6.28 -0.14 8.92
CA PHE A 385 6.65 -1.21 9.84
C PHE A 385 8.17 -1.37 9.93
N VAL A 386 8.87 -1.41 8.79
CA VAL A 386 10.32 -1.65 8.73
C VAL A 386 11.12 -0.46 9.27
N LEU A 387 10.79 0.77 8.86
CA LEU A 387 11.58 1.95 9.20
C LEU A 387 11.22 2.54 10.57
N TYR A 388 9.95 2.47 10.97
CA TYR A 388 9.45 3.20 12.14
C TYR A 388 8.80 2.30 13.20
N GLY A 389 8.39 1.07 12.83
CA GLY A 389 7.70 0.12 13.71
C GLY A 389 8.61 -0.96 14.30
N ASP A 390 9.89 -1.02 13.95
CA ASP A 390 10.80 -2.11 14.33
C ASP A 390 10.12 -3.50 14.15
N THR A 391 9.40 -3.63 13.04
CA THR A 391 8.65 -4.83 12.67
C THR A 391 9.07 -5.24 11.25
N PRO A 392 9.66 -6.41 11.05
CA PRO A 392 9.98 -6.91 9.71
C PRO A 392 8.69 -7.11 8.93
N ALA A 393 8.66 -6.60 7.69
CA ALA A 393 7.44 -6.60 6.88
C ALA A 393 7.73 -6.93 5.41
N THR A 394 6.78 -7.61 4.76
CA THR A 394 6.81 -7.89 3.33
C THR A 394 5.42 -7.79 2.72
N CYS A 395 5.36 -7.51 1.41
CA CYS A 395 4.15 -7.75 0.64
C CYS A 395 4.14 -9.17 0.11
N TYR A 396 2.94 -9.80 0.17
CA TYR A 396 2.66 -11.09 -0.44
C TYR A 396 1.17 -11.24 -0.72
N GLY A 397 0.74 -11.13 -1.96
CA GLY A 397 -0.68 -11.15 -2.29
C GLY A 397 -1.03 -11.68 -3.67
N PRO A 398 -2.30 -11.54 -4.08
CA PRO A 398 -2.84 -12.21 -5.25
C PRO A 398 -2.37 -11.61 -6.59
N GLU A 399 -2.72 -12.33 -7.66
CA GLU A 399 -2.55 -11.90 -9.03
C GLU A 399 -3.69 -10.96 -9.44
N ALA A 400 -3.34 -9.71 -9.70
CA ALA A 400 -4.25 -8.71 -10.22
C ALA A 400 -3.78 -8.17 -11.57
N GLU A 401 -4.72 -7.57 -12.30
CA GLU A 401 -4.45 -6.92 -13.57
C GLU A 401 -5.02 -5.51 -13.57
N ARG A 402 -4.34 -4.61 -14.27
CA ARG A 402 -4.77 -3.23 -14.48
C ARG A 402 -5.02 -2.47 -13.18
N ILE A 403 -4.25 -2.74 -12.13
CA ILE A 403 -4.30 -1.93 -10.92
C ILE A 403 -4.09 -0.45 -11.29
N HIS A 404 -4.84 0.47 -10.66
CA HIS A 404 -4.93 1.90 -11.02
C HIS A 404 -5.49 2.18 -12.43
N GLY A 405 -5.83 1.15 -13.20
CA GLY A 405 -6.35 1.26 -14.57
C GLY A 405 -7.86 1.04 -14.68
N ILE A 406 -8.34 1.07 -15.93
CA ILE A 406 -9.72 0.73 -16.29
C ILE A 406 -9.86 -0.80 -16.29
N ASP A 407 -11.02 -1.32 -15.85
CA ASP A 407 -11.29 -2.76 -15.74
C ASP A 407 -10.26 -3.48 -14.86
N GLU A 408 -9.89 -2.88 -13.74
CA GLU A 408 -9.09 -3.54 -12.70
C GLU A 408 -9.75 -4.86 -12.30
N SER A 409 -8.93 -5.89 -12.08
CA SER A 409 -9.46 -7.21 -11.70
C SER A 409 -8.45 -8.04 -10.93
N VAL A 410 -8.97 -9.00 -10.14
CA VAL A 410 -8.18 -9.98 -9.41
C VAL A 410 -8.56 -11.40 -9.79
N SER A 411 -7.60 -12.32 -9.85
CA SER A 411 -7.82 -13.75 -10.00
C SER A 411 -8.39 -14.35 -8.72
N LEU A 412 -9.59 -14.94 -8.78
CA LEU A 412 -10.24 -15.57 -7.64
C LEU A 412 -9.53 -16.85 -7.18
N ASP A 413 -8.89 -17.56 -8.10
CA ASP A 413 -8.06 -18.72 -7.79
C ASP A 413 -6.78 -18.31 -7.06
N SER A 414 -6.16 -17.24 -7.52
CA SER A 414 -4.99 -16.66 -6.88
C SER A 414 -5.31 -16.14 -5.47
N MET A 415 -6.43 -15.43 -5.28
CA MET A 415 -6.88 -14.99 -3.96
C MET A 415 -7.10 -16.18 -3.01
N ALA A 416 -7.72 -17.26 -3.47
CA ALA A 416 -7.91 -18.47 -2.66
C ALA A 416 -6.58 -19.13 -2.28
N LYS A 417 -5.60 -19.17 -3.19
CA LYS A 417 -4.24 -19.68 -2.90
C LYS A 417 -3.52 -18.80 -1.88
N VAL A 418 -3.61 -17.47 -2.00
CA VAL A 418 -3.05 -16.53 -1.02
C VAL A 418 -3.71 -16.74 0.36
N THR A 419 -5.03 -16.91 0.41
CA THR A 419 -5.74 -17.25 1.65
C THR A 419 -5.16 -18.51 2.30
N ALA A 420 -4.90 -19.57 1.51
CA ALA A 420 -4.32 -20.81 2.00
C ALA A 420 -2.88 -20.62 2.53
N VAL A 421 -2.05 -19.86 1.80
CA VAL A 421 -0.69 -19.53 2.24
C VAL A 421 -0.71 -18.74 3.55
N LEU A 422 -1.58 -17.73 3.68
CA LEU A 422 -1.69 -16.93 4.90
C LEU A 422 -2.20 -17.76 6.09
N ALA A 423 -3.17 -18.68 5.87
CA ALA A 423 -3.65 -19.55 6.92
C ALA A 423 -2.57 -20.52 7.42
N LEU A 424 -1.80 -21.12 6.52
CA LEU A 424 -0.68 -21.99 6.86
C LEU A 424 0.46 -21.22 7.54
N PHE A 425 0.81 -20.05 7.00
CA PHE A 425 1.82 -19.19 7.61
C PHE A 425 1.41 -18.75 9.02
N MET A 426 0.16 -18.37 9.22
CA MET A 426 -0.37 -17.98 10.55
C MET A 426 -0.31 -19.16 11.53
N ALA A 427 -0.68 -20.37 11.08
CA ALA A 427 -0.62 -21.58 11.90
C ALA A 427 0.83 -21.92 12.32
N ASP A 428 1.78 -21.83 11.39
CA ASP A 428 3.17 -22.20 11.66
C ASP A 428 3.91 -21.09 12.43
N TRP A 429 3.67 -19.82 12.12
CA TRP A 429 4.35 -18.66 12.73
C TRP A 429 3.84 -18.34 14.13
N CYS A 430 2.51 -18.27 14.27
CA CYS A 430 1.86 -17.93 15.53
C CYS A 430 1.67 -19.15 16.45
N GLY A 431 1.80 -20.38 15.92
CA GLY A 431 1.28 -21.56 16.60
C GLY A 431 -0.23 -21.53 16.70
N LEU A 432 -0.83 -22.60 17.20
CA LEU A 432 -2.28 -22.73 17.36
C LEU A 432 -2.64 -23.12 18.80
N GLU A 433 -3.78 -22.60 19.27
CA GLU A 433 -4.44 -23.03 20.50
C GLU A 433 -5.92 -23.32 20.21
N SER A 434 -6.57 -24.16 21.04
CA SER A 434 -8.02 -24.42 20.92
C SER A 434 -8.82 -23.17 21.26
N ILE A 435 -9.92 -22.93 20.57
CA ILE A 435 -10.89 -21.86 20.92
C ILE A 435 -11.62 -22.24 22.22
N ASP A 436 -11.98 -23.48 22.37
CA ASP A 436 -12.59 -24.01 23.62
C ASP A 436 -11.50 -24.28 24.66
N PRO A 437 -11.78 -23.98 25.97
CA PRO A 437 -10.82 -24.19 27.05
C PRO A 437 -10.48 -25.64 27.32
#